data_7074fe05a505dc166baa9f29b7f09d42
#
_entry.id   7074fe05a505dc166baa9f29b7f09d42
#
_cell.length_a   1.000
_cell.length_b   1.000
_cell.length_c   1.000
_cell.angle_alpha   90.00
_cell.angle_beta   90.00
_cell.angle_gamma   90.00
#
_symmetry.space_group_name_H-M   'P 1'
#
loop_
_entity.id
_entity.type
_entity.pdbx_description
1 polymer ?
#
loop_
_entity_poly.entity_id
_entity_poly.type
_entity_poly.pdbx_seq_one_letter_code
_entity_poly.pdbx_strand_id
1 'polypeptide(L)'
;MTVSQLTGLIKAKLEGDFRSVDVEGEISGWKLYPSGHAYFTLKDEGAQMPAVMFSSSLKAALEADPALERSLRDGTKVKARGTVSVYPPRGSYQFVVRRIRLAGEGELMRKYLELKARLEAEGLFDSSRKRPLPFLPRRIGIVTSESGAVIHDMERVFARRFPGLHVRLYPALVQGAEAPRTIIAGIDYFNSNPWADVVIVARGGGSFEDLFCFNDEALVRAVAASAVPVVSAVGHETDFTLCDFAADVRAGTPSIAAEMAVPVKSELAAKVDDLKVRLASALRAKGETFAQRLDHASDGLLRALGLSFERAQAKLEGAKRAMELLSPYAVLERGYSLVTGEDGAVVKSALSLFPGATIHARFAEGSVTARVEEAG
;
A
#
# COMPACT_ATOMS: atom_id res chain seq x y z
N MET A 1 9.55 78.39 -27.53
CA MET A 1 9.67 76.96 -27.12
C MET A 1 9.58 76.12 -28.39
N THR A 2 10.50 75.18 -28.58
CA THR A 2 10.49 74.26 -29.73
C THR A 2 9.56 73.08 -29.47
N VAL A 3 9.13 72.33 -30.52
CA VAL A 3 8.31 71.11 -30.40
C VAL A 3 9.02 70.11 -29.50
N SER A 4 10.34 69.94 -29.64
CA SER A 4 11.12 69.03 -28.80
C SER A 4 11.14 69.44 -27.33
N GLN A 5 11.25 70.75 -27.04
CA GLN A 5 11.20 71.25 -25.67
C GLN A 5 9.82 71.01 -25.02
N LEU A 6 8.71 71.22 -25.78
CA LEU A 6 7.37 70.98 -25.28
C LEU A 6 7.13 69.48 -25.05
N THR A 7 7.52 68.61 -25.99
CA THR A 7 7.42 67.15 -25.85
C THR A 7 8.21 66.64 -24.65
N GLY A 8 9.41 67.19 -24.40
CA GLY A 8 10.22 66.88 -23.22
C GLY A 8 9.55 67.26 -21.90
N LEU A 9 8.89 68.41 -21.82
CA LEU A 9 8.11 68.81 -20.63
C LEU A 9 6.90 67.89 -20.40
N ILE A 10 6.15 67.55 -21.47
CA ILE A 10 5.00 66.64 -21.39
C ILE A 10 5.47 65.25 -20.90
N LYS A 11 6.57 64.75 -21.48
CA LYS A 11 7.18 63.48 -21.06
C LYS A 11 7.54 63.50 -19.58
N ALA A 12 8.28 64.52 -19.12
CA ALA A 12 8.67 64.61 -17.71
C ALA A 12 7.46 64.69 -16.77
N LYS A 13 6.41 65.40 -17.18
CA LYS A 13 5.16 65.49 -16.40
C LYS A 13 4.45 64.14 -16.31
N LEU A 14 4.24 63.44 -17.45
CA LEU A 14 3.57 62.16 -17.49
C LEU A 14 4.37 61.08 -16.75
N GLU A 15 5.68 60.99 -16.94
CA GLU A 15 6.54 60.05 -16.22
C GLU A 15 6.63 60.38 -14.73
N GLY A 16 6.42 61.63 -14.33
CA GLY A 16 6.34 62.07 -12.94
C GLY A 16 5.07 61.63 -12.24
N ASP A 17 3.94 61.91 -12.86
CA ASP A 17 2.62 61.68 -12.28
C ASP A 17 2.16 60.20 -12.40
N PHE A 18 2.60 59.49 -13.45
CA PHE A 18 2.19 58.10 -13.76
C PHE A 18 3.38 57.13 -13.75
N ARG A 19 4.19 57.15 -12.69
CA ARG A 19 5.42 56.33 -12.56
C ARG A 19 5.15 54.83 -12.37
N SER A 20 4.06 54.44 -11.72
CA SER A 20 3.70 53.06 -11.44
C SER A 20 2.19 52.94 -11.31
N VAL A 21 1.53 52.74 -12.42
CA VAL A 21 0.10 52.58 -12.51
C VAL A 21 -0.23 51.14 -12.88
N ASP A 22 -1.32 50.63 -12.30
CA ASP A 22 -1.93 49.39 -12.71
C ASP A 22 -3.05 49.68 -13.69
N VAL A 23 -2.97 49.12 -14.88
CA VAL A 23 -3.97 49.26 -15.95
C VAL A 23 -4.51 47.88 -16.25
N GLU A 24 -5.83 47.75 -16.25
CA GLU A 24 -6.53 46.55 -16.67
C GLU A 24 -7.14 46.77 -18.05
N GLY A 25 -6.98 45.79 -18.96
CA GLY A 25 -7.46 45.90 -20.31
C GLY A 25 -7.24 44.61 -21.09
N GLU A 26 -7.82 44.58 -22.28
CA GLU A 26 -7.69 43.48 -23.25
C GLU A 26 -6.53 43.74 -24.18
N ILE A 27 -5.69 42.75 -24.43
CA ILE A 27 -4.61 42.79 -25.41
C ILE A 27 -5.19 42.78 -26.83
N SER A 28 -4.70 43.66 -27.68
CA SER A 28 -4.99 43.69 -29.11
C SER A 28 -3.71 43.98 -29.91
N GLY A 29 -3.52 43.29 -31.03
CA GLY A 29 -2.38 43.48 -31.91
C GLY A 29 -1.05 43.05 -31.32
N TRP A 30 -1.00 41.97 -30.53
CA TRP A 30 0.21 41.44 -29.92
C TRP A 30 1.26 41.07 -30.95
N LYS A 31 2.43 41.68 -30.89
CA LYS A 31 3.57 41.43 -31.78
C LYS A 31 4.88 41.37 -31.01
N LEU A 32 5.52 40.19 -31.07
CA LEU A 32 6.87 39.99 -30.55
C LEU A 32 7.88 40.24 -31.69
N TYR A 33 8.80 41.17 -31.48
CA TYR A 33 9.84 41.52 -32.46
C TYR A 33 11.13 40.73 -32.21
N PRO A 34 12.00 40.60 -33.24
CA PRO A 34 13.30 39.91 -33.08
C PRO A 34 14.21 40.51 -31.99
N SER A 35 14.01 41.78 -31.63
CA SER A 35 14.67 42.45 -30.51
C SER A 35 14.24 41.93 -29.14
N GLY A 36 13.23 41.02 -29.07
CA GLY A 36 12.66 40.51 -27.83
C GLY A 36 11.69 41.47 -27.15
N HIS A 37 11.33 42.57 -27.79
CA HIS A 37 10.33 43.52 -27.29
C HIS A 37 8.95 43.15 -27.81
N ALA A 38 7.94 43.19 -26.93
CA ALA A 38 6.54 43.01 -27.30
C ALA A 38 5.85 44.37 -27.44
N TYR A 39 5.11 44.56 -28.53
CA TYR A 39 4.27 45.71 -28.78
C TYR A 39 2.83 45.24 -28.93
N PHE A 40 1.92 45.96 -28.26
CA PHE A 40 0.50 45.65 -28.28
C PHE A 40 -0.31 46.90 -27.92
N THR A 41 -1.60 46.81 -27.97
CA THR A 41 -2.53 47.83 -27.51
C THR A 41 -3.32 47.24 -26.32
N LEU A 42 -3.42 47.96 -25.24
CA LEU A 42 -4.36 47.71 -24.18
C LEU A 42 -5.65 48.46 -24.50
N LYS A 43 -6.77 47.82 -24.55
CA LYS A 43 -8.09 48.38 -24.79
C LYS A 43 -9.11 47.97 -23.76
N ASP A 44 -10.10 48.82 -23.52
CA ASP A 44 -11.34 48.54 -22.82
C ASP A 44 -12.52 49.02 -23.65
N GLU A 45 -13.73 49.08 -23.07
CA GLU A 45 -14.94 49.51 -23.78
C GLU A 45 -14.90 50.96 -24.25
N GLY A 46 -14.09 51.85 -23.63
CA GLY A 46 -14.10 53.28 -23.86
C GLY A 46 -12.79 53.83 -24.43
N ALA A 47 -11.68 53.11 -24.33
CA ALA A 47 -10.36 53.63 -24.67
C ALA A 47 -9.37 52.54 -25.13
N GLN A 48 -8.35 52.99 -25.84
CA GLN A 48 -7.20 52.16 -26.19
C GLN A 48 -5.88 52.92 -26.02
N MET A 49 -4.83 52.23 -25.62
CA MET A 49 -3.53 52.79 -25.40
C MET A 49 -2.41 51.90 -25.93
N PRO A 50 -1.50 52.41 -26.78
CA PRO A 50 -0.32 51.62 -27.17
C PRO A 50 0.51 51.24 -25.97
N ALA A 51 0.95 50.00 -25.96
CA ALA A 51 1.79 49.45 -24.90
C ALA A 51 3.05 48.80 -25.47
N VAL A 52 4.12 48.89 -24.72
CA VAL A 52 5.39 48.19 -25.01
C VAL A 52 5.91 47.52 -23.78
N MET A 53 6.34 46.28 -23.94
CA MET A 53 7.05 45.54 -22.91
C MET A 53 8.43 45.16 -23.40
N PHE A 54 9.45 45.69 -22.73
CA PHE A 54 10.85 45.46 -23.10
C PHE A 54 11.28 44.02 -22.77
N SER A 55 12.29 43.52 -23.52
CA SER A 55 12.75 42.12 -23.45
C SER A 55 13.12 41.67 -22.04
N SER A 56 13.74 42.52 -21.23
CA SER A 56 14.07 42.21 -19.84
C SER A 56 12.85 42.00 -18.96
N SER A 57 11.83 42.87 -19.12
CA SER A 57 10.58 42.78 -18.40
C SER A 57 9.76 41.57 -18.85
N LEU A 58 9.74 41.29 -20.16
CA LEU A 58 9.04 40.13 -20.71
C LEU A 58 9.69 38.83 -20.26
N LYS A 59 11.01 38.69 -20.32
CA LYS A 59 11.73 37.53 -19.80
C LYS A 59 11.44 37.28 -18.31
N ALA A 60 11.56 38.33 -17.50
CA ALA A 60 11.26 38.21 -16.07
C ALA A 60 9.79 37.81 -15.79
N ALA A 61 8.84 38.25 -16.64
CA ALA A 61 7.44 37.83 -16.50
C ALA A 61 7.23 36.34 -16.88
N LEU A 62 7.87 35.88 -17.97
CA LEU A 62 7.81 34.51 -18.43
C LEU A 62 8.56 33.52 -17.50
N GLU A 63 9.66 33.98 -16.88
CA GLU A 63 10.35 33.20 -15.84
C GLU A 63 9.52 33.04 -14.56
N ALA A 64 8.77 34.08 -14.20
CA ALA A 64 7.89 34.07 -13.03
C ALA A 64 6.61 33.26 -13.28
N ASP A 65 6.11 33.26 -14.52
CA ASP A 65 4.91 32.52 -14.93
C ASP A 65 5.05 32.06 -16.39
N PRO A 66 5.52 30.81 -16.61
CA PRO A 66 5.66 30.23 -17.95
C PRO A 66 4.34 30.11 -18.73
N ALA A 67 3.18 30.07 -18.04
CA ALA A 67 1.88 30.00 -18.70
C ALA A 67 1.54 31.28 -19.50
N LEU A 68 2.12 32.41 -19.14
CA LEU A 68 1.97 33.68 -19.87
C LEU A 68 2.41 33.58 -21.34
N GLU A 69 3.40 32.74 -21.67
CA GLU A 69 3.90 32.60 -23.05
C GLU A 69 2.79 32.18 -24.02
N ARG A 70 1.90 31.31 -23.57
CA ARG A 70 0.76 30.82 -24.38
C ARG A 70 -0.48 31.71 -24.29
N SER A 71 -0.56 32.49 -23.22
CA SER A 71 -1.75 33.27 -22.87
C SER A 71 -1.68 34.70 -23.41
N LEU A 72 -0.49 35.29 -23.62
CA LEU A 72 -0.32 36.63 -24.13
C LEU A 72 -0.59 36.71 -25.64
N ARG A 73 -1.87 36.89 -25.97
CA ARG A 73 -2.39 36.98 -27.34
C ARG A 73 -3.56 37.95 -27.41
N ASP A 74 -4.00 38.25 -28.62
CA ASP A 74 -5.18 39.08 -28.84
C ASP A 74 -6.41 38.52 -28.15
N GLY A 75 -7.18 39.38 -27.49
CA GLY A 75 -8.37 39.03 -26.73
C GLY A 75 -8.11 38.70 -25.26
N THR A 76 -6.87 38.55 -24.83
CA THR A 76 -6.53 38.23 -23.44
C THR A 76 -6.69 39.45 -22.54
N LYS A 77 -7.48 39.36 -21.48
CA LYS A 77 -7.59 40.40 -20.43
C LYS A 77 -6.40 40.30 -19.49
N VAL A 78 -5.70 41.42 -19.29
CA VAL A 78 -4.51 41.48 -18.45
C VAL A 78 -4.54 42.67 -17.51
N LYS A 79 -3.88 42.51 -16.37
CA LYS A 79 -3.52 43.61 -15.47
C LYS A 79 -2.03 43.90 -15.62
N ALA A 80 -1.73 45.05 -16.21
CA ALA A 80 -0.37 45.47 -16.50
C ALA A 80 0.07 46.62 -15.58
N ARG A 81 1.22 46.48 -14.95
CA ARG A 81 1.86 47.55 -14.16
C ARG A 81 2.97 48.19 -14.94
N GLY A 82 2.98 49.50 -15.05
CA GLY A 82 3.96 50.19 -15.84
C GLY A 82 3.95 51.72 -15.60
N THR A 83 4.59 52.39 -16.53
CA THR A 83 4.76 53.87 -16.53
C THR A 83 4.19 54.42 -17.83
N VAL A 84 3.43 55.51 -17.78
CA VAL A 84 3.03 56.22 -18.98
C VAL A 84 4.19 57.12 -19.41
N SER A 85 4.64 56.96 -20.66
CA SER A 85 5.73 57.75 -21.23
C SER A 85 5.34 58.27 -22.60
N VAL A 86 6.07 59.30 -23.08
CA VAL A 86 5.91 59.83 -24.44
C VAL A 86 7.05 59.31 -25.32
N TYR A 87 6.69 58.80 -26.50
CA TYR A 87 7.67 58.48 -27.53
C TYR A 87 8.02 59.75 -28.34
N PRO A 88 9.17 60.39 -28.08
CA PRO A 88 9.45 61.76 -28.58
C PRO A 88 9.38 61.91 -30.11
N PRO A 89 9.86 60.92 -30.91
CA PRO A 89 9.86 61.08 -32.38
C PRO A 89 8.46 61.20 -33.00
N ARG A 90 7.40 60.67 -32.32
CA ARG A 90 6.02 60.71 -32.79
C ARG A 90 5.11 61.59 -31.94
N GLY A 91 5.58 62.07 -30.80
CA GLY A 91 4.76 62.81 -29.83
C GLY A 91 3.60 62.05 -29.24
N SER A 92 3.56 60.70 -29.41
CA SER A 92 2.50 59.86 -28.93
C SER A 92 2.83 59.31 -27.52
N TYR A 93 1.85 59.22 -26.64
CA TYR A 93 2.03 58.56 -25.38
C TYR A 93 1.90 57.04 -25.54
N GLN A 94 2.60 56.29 -24.70
CA GLN A 94 2.59 54.84 -24.65
C GLN A 94 2.73 54.32 -23.21
N PHE A 95 2.22 53.15 -22.93
CA PHE A 95 2.38 52.48 -21.64
C PHE A 95 3.58 51.57 -21.67
N VAL A 96 4.57 51.84 -20.87
CA VAL A 96 5.76 51.02 -20.72
C VAL A 96 5.52 50.01 -19.64
N VAL A 97 5.19 48.78 -20.02
CA VAL A 97 4.82 47.68 -19.12
C VAL A 97 6.06 47.09 -18.47
N ARG A 98 6.07 47.01 -17.15
CA ARG A 98 7.14 46.40 -16.35
C ARG A 98 6.72 45.01 -15.82
N ARG A 99 5.43 44.84 -15.50
CA ARG A 99 4.86 43.57 -15.06
C ARG A 99 3.51 43.38 -15.73
N ILE A 100 3.19 42.14 -16.09
CA ILE A 100 1.90 41.77 -16.66
C ILE A 100 1.42 40.49 -15.98
N ARG A 101 0.13 40.39 -15.73
CA ARG A 101 -0.55 39.21 -15.18
C ARG A 101 -1.88 39.08 -15.87
N LEU A 102 -2.42 37.87 -15.94
CA LEU A 102 -3.77 37.65 -16.40
C LEU A 102 -4.78 38.34 -15.46
N ALA A 103 -5.80 39.00 -16.03
CA ALA A 103 -6.83 39.65 -15.23
C ALA A 103 -7.77 38.57 -14.70
N GLY A 104 -8.10 38.63 -13.39
CA GLY A 104 -8.98 37.65 -12.75
C GLY A 104 -8.29 36.60 -11.90
N GLU A 105 -7.01 36.26 -12.17
CA GLU A 105 -6.28 35.27 -11.35
C GLU A 105 -6.27 35.60 -9.85
N GLY A 106 -6.08 36.86 -9.49
CA GLY A 106 -6.07 37.26 -8.09
C GLY A 106 -7.41 37.09 -7.39
N GLU A 107 -8.52 37.28 -8.10
CA GLU A 107 -9.87 37.07 -7.57
C GLU A 107 -10.22 35.60 -7.49
N LEU A 108 -9.88 34.83 -8.52
CA LEU A 108 -10.05 33.37 -8.51
C LEU A 108 -9.22 32.73 -7.41
N MET A 109 -7.99 33.14 -7.24
CA MET A 109 -7.11 32.63 -6.17
C MET A 109 -7.65 33.01 -4.78
N ARG A 110 -8.18 34.20 -4.58
CA ARG A 110 -8.82 34.57 -3.33
C ARG A 110 -10.04 33.69 -3.04
N LYS A 111 -10.93 33.51 -4.03
CA LYS A 111 -12.09 32.60 -3.90
C LYS A 111 -11.68 31.18 -3.58
N TYR A 112 -10.63 30.67 -4.23
CA TYR A 112 -10.06 29.35 -3.96
C TYR A 112 -9.59 29.23 -2.50
N LEU A 113 -8.81 30.20 -2.00
CA LEU A 113 -8.27 30.16 -0.64
C LEU A 113 -9.38 30.27 0.42
N GLU A 114 -10.37 31.16 0.21
CA GLU A 114 -11.51 31.31 1.09
C GLU A 114 -12.35 30.02 1.17
N LEU A 115 -12.64 29.41 0.02
CA LEU A 115 -13.40 28.16 -0.05
C LEU A 115 -12.60 27.00 0.56
N LYS A 116 -11.30 26.91 0.27
CA LYS A 116 -10.41 25.91 0.85
C LYS A 116 -10.44 25.96 2.38
N ALA A 117 -10.22 27.14 2.96
CA ALA A 117 -10.21 27.31 4.42
C ALA A 117 -11.55 26.92 5.06
N ARG A 118 -12.68 27.25 4.42
CA ARG A 118 -14.02 26.89 4.91
C ARG A 118 -14.23 25.38 4.88
N LEU A 119 -13.96 24.71 3.75
CA LEU A 119 -14.15 23.26 3.61
C LEU A 119 -13.18 22.45 4.48
N GLU A 120 -11.98 22.97 4.71
CA GLU A 120 -11.00 22.40 5.63
C GLU A 120 -11.49 22.49 7.08
N ALA A 121 -12.04 23.64 7.49
CA ALA A 121 -12.63 23.81 8.82
C ALA A 121 -13.87 22.90 9.04
N GLU A 122 -14.59 22.54 7.97
CA GLU A 122 -15.67 21.56 7.99
C GLU A 122 -15.17 20.11 8.04
N GLY A 123 -13.86 19.87 7.93
CA GLY A 123 -13.26 18.54 7.94
C GLY A 123 -13.44 17.75 6.65
N LEU A 124 -13.80 18.40 5.52
CA LEU A 124 -14.02 17.69 4.25
C LEU A 124 -12.74 17.04 3.70
N PHE A 125 -11.58 17.55 4.08
CA PHE A 125 -10.27 17.10 3.60
C PHE A 125 -9.54 16.18 4.59
N ASP A 126 -10.18 15.81 5.69
CA ASP A 126 -9.60 14.97 6.72
C ASP A 126 -9.18 13.60 6.17
N SER A 127 -7.98 13.18 6.49
CA SER A 127 -7.45 11.88 6.08
C SER A 127 -8.27 10.69 6.61
N SER A 128 -8.96 10.88 7.75
CA SER A 128 -9.85 9.88 8.35
C SER A 128 -11.09 9.55 7.51
N ARG A 129 -11.49 10.45 6.61
CA ARG A 129 -12.60 10.24 5.67
C ARG A 129 -12.18 9.44 4.44
N LYS A 130 -10.89 9.46 4.09
CA LYS A 130 -10.39 8.86 2.87
C LYS A 130 -10.36 7.34 2.97
N ARG A 131 -10.97 6.70 1.99
CA ARG A 131 -11.06 5.25 1.91
C ARG A 131 -9.91 4.68 1.09
N PRO A 132 -9.35 3.54 1.48
CA PRO A 132 -8.39 2.83 0.66
C PRO A 132 -9.07 2.33 -0.63
N LEU A 133 -8.33 2.31 -1.72
CA LEU A 133 -8.80 1.67 -2.94
C LEU A 133 -8.90 0.15 -2.74
N PRO A 134 -9.90 -0.52 -3.35
CA PRO A 134 -9.99 -1.97 -3.34
C PRO A 134 -8.70 -2.60 -3.91
N PHE A 135 -8.20 -3.64 -3.25
CA PHE A 135 -6.99 -4.33 -3.71
C PHE A 135 -7.12 -4.92 -5.12
N LEU A 136 -8.29 -5.40 -5.48
CA LEU A 136 -8.57 -6.04 -6.77
C LEU A 136 -9.92 -5.57 -7.32
N PRO A 137 -10.01 -4.33 -7.83
CA PRO A 137 -11.24 -3.86 -8.45
C PRO A 137 -11.49 -4.62 -9.76
N ARG A 138 -12.75 -4.88 -10.04
CA ARG A 138 -13.19 -5.53 -11.29
C ARG A 138 -13.88 -4.56 -12.22
N ARG A 139 -14.39 -3.46 -11.69
CA ARG A 139 -15.25 -2.51 -12.38
C ARG A 139 -14.81 -1.09 -12.05
N ILE A 140 -14.36 -0.38 -13.07
CA ILE A 140 -13.90 1.00 -12.94
C ILE A 140 -14.90 1.93 -13.64
N GLY A 141 -15.43 2.90 -12.91
CA GLY A 141 -16.16 4.03 -13.44
C GLY A 141 -15.19 5.13 -13.83
N ILE A 142 -15.39 5.77 -14.97
CA ILE A 142 -14.59 6.92 -15.40
C ILE A 142 -15.54 8.06 -15.70
N VAL A 143 -15.29 9.23 -15.12
CA VAL A 143 -16.01 10.48 -15.41
C VAL A 143 -15.03 11.42 -16.11
N THR A 144 -15.16 11.55 -17.41
CA THR A 144 -14.29 12.39 -18.27
C THR A 144 -15.00 12.69 -19.60
N SER A 145 -14.35 13.47 -20.46
CA SER A 145 -14.87 13.73 -21.81
C SER A 145 -14.77 12.49 -22.70
N GLU A 146 -15.78 12.28 -23.52
CA GLU A 146 -15.87 11.12 -24.44
C GLU A 146 -14.77 11.11 -25.50
N SER A 147 -14.39 12.27 -26.03
CA SER A 147 -13.47 12.44 -27.15
C SER A 147 -12.02 12.79 -26.74
N GLY A 148 -11.70 12.71 -25.44
CA GLY A 148 -10.40 13.13 -24.94
C GLY A 148 -9.31 12.06 -25.08
N ALA A 149 -8.04 12.48 -25.27
CA ALA A 149 -6.89 11.60 -25.22
C ALA A 149 -6.79 10.82 -23.89
N VAL A 150 -7.35 11.38 -22.82
CA VAL A 150 -7.37 10.86 -21.45
C VAL A 150 -7.95 9.43 -21.38
N ILE A 151 -9.10 9.18 -22.03
CA ILE A 151 -9.72 7.84 -21.99
C ILE A 151 -8.84 6.80 -22.68
N HIS A 152 -8.25 7.14 -23.83
CA HIS A 152 -7.38 6.23 -24.56
C HIS A 152 -6.08 5.92 -23.81
N ASP A 153 -5.52 6.90 -23.11
CA ASP A 153 -4.33 6.68 -22.27
C ASP A 153 -4.63 5.74 -21.10
N MET A 154 -5.77 5.92 -20.42
CA MET A 154 -6.20 5.02 -19.37
C MET A 154 -6.51 3.61 -19.88
N GLU A 155 -7.19 3.48 -21.03
CA GLU A 155 -7.49 2.19 -21.66
C GLU A 155 -6.20 1.40 -21.97
N ARG A 156 -5.16 2.06 -22.48
CA ARG A 156 -3.86 1.42 -22.73
C ARG A 156 -3.22 0.91 -21.43
N VAL A 157 -3.31 1.68 -20.35
CA VAL A 157 -2.80 1.27 -19.05
C VAL A 157 -3.57 0.07 -18.52
N PHE A 158 -4.90 0.08 -18.56
CA PHE A 158 -5.74 -1.03 -18.11
C PHE A 158 -5.50 -2.30 -18.92
N ALA A 159 -5.43 -2.18 -20.26
CA ALA A 159 -5.18 -3.32 -21.13
C ALA A 159 -3.82 -3.99 -20.84
N ARG A 160 -2.80 -3.18 -20.53
CA ARG A 160 -1.46 -3.68 -20.19
C ARG A 160 -1.41 -4.30 -18.80
N ARG A 161 -2.00 -3.64 -17.77
CA ARG A 161 -1.85 -4.05 -16.37
C ARG A 161 -2.84 -5.14 -15.97
N PHE A 162 -4.09 -5.01 -16.41
CA PHE A 162 -5.17 -5.92 -16.02
C PHE A 162 -6.13 -6.24 -17.17
N PRO A 163 -5.75 -7.07 -18.14
CA PRO A 163 -6.62 -7.53 -19.20
C PRO A 163 -7.90 -8.18 -18.66
N GLY A 164 -9.06 -7.77 -19.19
CA GLY A 164 -10.37 -8.25 -18.74
C GLY A 164 -11.04 -7.42 -17.66
N LEU A 165 -10.50 -6.23 -17.36
CA LEU A 165 -11.16 -5.24 -16.51
C LEU A 165 -12.41 -4.68 -17.18
N HIS A 166 -13.49 -4.50 -16.42
CA HIS A 166 -14.69 -3.82 -16.91
C HIS A 166 -14.60 -2.32 -16.65
N VAL A 167 -14.59 -1.54 -17.70
CA VAL A 167 -14.54 -0.08 -17.64
C VAL A 167 -15.85 0.49 -18.17
N ARG A 168 -16.42 1.47 -17.47
CA ARG A 168 -17.60 2.21 -17.91
C ARG A 168 -17.31 3.70 -17.87
N LEU A 169 -17.43 4.35 -19.01
CA LEU A 169 -17.33 5.80 -19.16
C LEU A 169 -18.69 6.44 -18.90
N TYR A 170 -18.71 7.46 -18.06
CA TYR A 170 -19.77 8.46 -18.01
C TYR A 170 -19.25 9.74 -18.68
N PRO A 171 -19.82 10.15 -19.82
CA PRO A 171 -19.36 11.33 -20.55
C PRO A 171 -19.72 12.60 -19.78
N ALA A 172 -18.72 13.42 -19.46
CA ALA A 172 -18.89 14.68 -18.77
C ALA A 172 -18.04 15.79 -19.41
N LEU A 173 -18.52 17.02 -19.30
CA LEU A 173 -17.70 18.19 -19.61
C LEU A 173 -16.64 18.32 -18.50
N VAL A 174 -15.39 18.53 -18.88
CA VAL A 174 -14.26 18.63 -17.93
C VAL A 174 -13.61 20.03 -17.94
N GLN A 175 -14.31 21.00 -18.52
CA GLN A 175 -13.93 22.41 -18.54
C GLN A 175 -15.15 23.30 -18.77
N GLY A 176 -15.06 24.57 -18.38
CA GLY A 176 -16.14 25.53 -18.49
C GLY A 176 -17.15 25.48 -17.34
N ALA A 177 -18.13 26.39 -17.35
CA ALA A 177 -19.05 26.61 -16.25
C ALA A 177 -20.02 25.43 -15.98
N GLU A 178 -20.33 24.63 -17.00
CA GLU A 178 -21.23 23.46 -16.87
C GLU A 178 -20.51 22.17 -16.44
N ALA A 179 -19.17 22.19 -16.40
CA ALA A 179 -18.39 21.01 -16.04
C ALA A 179 -18.74 20.45 -14.65
N PRO A 180 -18.83 21.25 -13.58
CA PRO A 180 -19.17 20.75 -12.25
C PRO A 180 -20.46 19.96 -12.23
N ARG A 181 -21.51 20.49 -12.89
CA ARG A 181 -22.81 19.85 -12.95
C ARG A 181 -22.79 18.50 -13.63
N THR A 182 -22.06 18.37 -14.76
CA THR A 182 -21.98 17.12 -15.50
C THR A 182 -21.12 16.07 -14.77
N ILE A 183 -20.07 16.50 -14.06
CA ILE A 183 -19.22 15.62 -13.26
C ILE A 183 -20.00 15.10 -12.05
N ILE A 184 -20.75 15.96 -11.34
CA ILE A 184 -21.63 15.58 -10.23
C ILE A 184 -22.61 14.50 -10.71
N ALA A 185 -23.27 14.72 -11.84
CA ALA A 185 -24.21 13.75 -12.42
C ALA A 185 -23.52 12.38 -12.71
N GLY A 186 -22.24 12.39 -13.11
CA GLY A 186 -21.45 11.17 -13.29
C GLY A 186 -21.14 10.45 -11.97
N ILE A 187 -20.80 11.19 -10.93
CA ILE A 187 -20.57 10.63 -9.59
C ILE A 187 -21.88 10.04 -9.04
N ASP A 188 -22.98 10.78 -9.14
CA ASP A 188 -24.32 10.35 -8.70
C ASP A 188 -24.82 9.12 -9.46
N TYR A 189 -24.51 9.03 -10.76
CA TYR A 189 -24.81 7.84 -11.56
C TYR A 189 -24.14 6.60 -10.97
N PHE A 190 -22.84 6.66 -10.61
CA PHE A 190 -22.14 5.53 -10.04
C PHE A 190 -22.55 5.26 -8.58
N ASN A 191 -22.95 6.27 -7.82
CA ASN A 191 -23.49 6.10 -6.46
C ASN A 191 -24.87 5.41 -6.48
N SER A 192 -25.75 5.81 -7.41
CA SER A 192 -27.09 5.24 -7.54
C SER A 192 -27.11 3.85 -8.16
N ASN A 193 -26.09 3.54 -8.96
CA ASN A 193 -25.92 2.25 -9.61
C ASN A 193 -24.61 1.61 -9.08
N PRO A 194 -24.66 0.79 -8.03
CA PRO A 194 -23.47 0.23 -7.36
C PRO A 194 -22.78 -0.82 -8.27
N TRP A 195 -22.32 -0.36 -9.41
CA TRP A 195 -21.61 -1.17 -10.39
C TRP A 195 -20.09 -0.98 -10.29
N ALA A 196 -19.62 0.25 -10.05
CA ALA A 196 -18.21 0.57 -9.99
C ALA A 196 -17.61 0.27 -8.60
N ASP A 197 -16.44 -0.34 -8.56
CA ASP A 197 -15.66 -0.53 -7.35
C ASP A 197 -14.80 0.71 -7.03
N VAL A 198 -14.44 1.49 -8.06
CA VAL A 198 -13.70 2.76 -8.01
C VAL A 198 -14.21 3.69 -9.10
N VAL A 199 -14.30 4.97 -8.79
CA VAL A 199 -14.60 6.02 -9.78
C VAL A 199 -13.37 6.90 -9.98
N ILE A 200 -12.98 7.12 -11.23
CA ILE A 200 -11.89 8.03 -11.59
C ILE A 200 -12.51 9.27 -12.24
N VAL A 201 -12.29 10.42 -11.63
CA VAL A 201 -12.60 11.74 -12.22
C VAL A 201 -11.32 12.24 -12.86
N ALA A 202 -11.31 12.37 -14.17
CA ALA A 202 -10.09 12.66 -14.90
C ALA A 202 -10.26 13.79 -15.91
N ARG A 203 -9.18 14.58 -16.06
CA ARG A 203 -9.03 15.59 -17.10
C ARG A 203 -7.62 15.57 -17.65
N GLY A 204 -7.47 15.89 -18.92
CA GLY A 204 -6.18 16.17 -19.56
C GLY A 204 -5.61 17.52 -19.12
N GLY A 205 -4.38 17.82 -19.49
CA GLY A 205 -3.72 19.09 -19.19
C GLY A 205 -4.51 20.31 -19.71
N GLY A 206 -4.31 21.47 -19.09
CA GLY A 206 -4.95 22.72 -19.45
C GLY A 206 -4.46 23.87 -18.57
N SER A 207 -4.95 25.07 -18.80
CA SER A 207 -4.62 26.25 -17.98
C SER A 207 -5.23 26.16 -16.58
N PHE A 208 -4.72 26.97 -15.65
CA PHE A 208 -5.27 27.10 -14.30
C PHE A 208 -6.75 27.51 -14.32
N GLU A 209 -7.14 28.38 -15.24
CA GLU A 209 -8.53 28.82 -15.43
C GLU A 209 -9.44 27.66 -15.82
N ASP A 210 -8.98 26.77 -16.69
CA ASP A 210 -9.69 25.57 -17.09
C ASP A 210 -9.87 24.57 -15.95
N LEU A 211 -8.91 24.48 -15.02
CA LEU A 211 -8.96 23.62 -13.84
C LEU A 211 -9.87 24.20 -12.75
N PHE A 212 -10.21 25.49 -12.84
CA PHE A 212 -10.94 26.18 -11.78
C PHE A 212 -12.35 25.58 -11.55
N CYS A 213 -12.97 24.99 -12.55
CA CYS A 213 -14.27 24.30 -12.40
C CYS A 213 -14.23 23.13 -11.39
N PHE A 214 -13.06 22.54 -11.13
CA PHE A 214 -12.87 21.51 -10.11
C PHE A 214 -12.71 22.07 -8.69
N ASN A 215 -12.76 23.40 -8.53
CA ASN A 215 -12.85 24.07 -7.26
C ASN A 215 -14.31 24.48 -6.90
N ASP A 216 -15.28 24.03 -7.67
CA ASP A 216 -16.69 24.26 -7.38
C ASP A 216 -17.11 23.54 -6.09
N GLU A 217 -17.77 24.26 -5.18
CA GLU A 217 -18.13 23.72 -3.87
C GLU A 217 -19.06 22.52 -3.94
N ALA A 218 -20.05 22.55 -4.85
CA ALA A 218 -21.01 21.45 -4.98
C ALA A 218 -20.31 20.18 -5.49
N LEU A 219 -19.37 20.34 -6.43
CA LEU A 219 -18.56 19.23 -6.95
C LEU A 219 -17.64 18.65 -5.86
N VAL A 220 -16.96 19.49 -5.10
CA VAL A 220 -16.08 19.05 -4.00
C VAL A 220 -16.87 18.27 -2.95
N ARG A 221 -18.07 18.74 -2.61
CA ARG A 221 -18.96 18.04 -1.69
C ARG A 221 -19.47 16.73 -2.25
N ALA A 222 -19.80 16.66 -3.53
CA ALA A 222 -20.22 15.43 -4.21
C ALA A 222 -19.09 14.38 -4.22
N VAL A 223 -17.84 14.79 -4.49
CA VAL A 223 -16.66 13.91 -4.41
C VAL A 223 -16.49 13.37 -2.99
N ALA A 224 -16.54 14.26 -1.97
CA ALA A 224 -16.38 13.86 -0.58
C ALA A 224 -17.51 12.94 -0.08
N ALA A 225 -18.74 13.13 -0.59
CA ALA A 225 -19.93 12.35 -0.20
C ALA A 225 -20.12 11.07 -1.03
N SER A 226 -19.28 10.82 -2.03
CA SER A 226 -19.41 9.64 -2.88
C SER A 226 -19.41 8.35 -2.06
N ALA A 227 -20.32 7.42 -2.36
CA ALA A 227 -20.37 6.09 -1.74
C ALA A 227 -19.25 5.17 -2.25
N VAL A 228 -18.82 5.39 -3.50
CA VAL A 228 -17.74 4.65 -4.15
C VAL A 228 -16.44 5.43 -3.98
N PRO A 229 -15.28 4.79 -3.70
CA PRO A 229 -13.99 5.47 -3.65
C PRO A 229 -13.68 6.25 -4.93
N VAL A 230 -13.27 7.51 -4.77
CA VAL A 230 -12.97 8.42 -5.89
C VAL A 230 -11.48 8.67 -6.01
N VAL A 231 -10.96 8.49 -7.22
CA VAL A 231 -9.61 8.93 -7.61
C VAL A 231 -9.74 10.20 -8.43
N SER A 232 -9.13 11.29 -7.95
CA SER A 232 -9.00 12.53 -8.73
C SER A 232 -7.72 12.51 -9.54
N ALA A 233 -7.84 12.76 -10.85
CA ALA A 233 -6.75 12.84 -11.81
C ALA A 233 -6.93 14.09 -12.70
N VAL A 234 -7.05 15.23 -12.05
CA VAL A 234 -7.44 16.51 -12.67
C VAL A 234 -6.24 17.43 -12.84
N GLY A 235 -5.44 17.60 -11.80
CA GLY A 235 -4.28 18.50 -11.79
C GLY A 235 -2.96 17.79 -12.09
N HIS A 236 -1.99 18.53 -12.62
CA HIS A 236 -0.60 18.09 -12.68
C HIS A 236 0.06 18.13 -11.29
N GLU A 237 1.31 17.69 -11.17
CA GLU A 237 2.02 17.60 -9.89
C GLU A 237 2.00 18.90 -9.06
N THR A 238 2.00 20.06 -9.73
CA THR A 238 2.04 21.40 -9.11
C THR A 238 0.66 22.02 -8.87
N ASP A 239 -0.38 21.59 -9.60
CA ASP A 239 -1.68 22.25 -9.62
C ASP A 239 -2.71 21.45 -8.84
N PHE A 240 -2.97 21.85 -7.61
CA PHE A 240 -3.96 21.20 -6.74
C PHE A 240 -5.33 21.86 -6.86
N THR A 241 -6.34 21.06 -7.14
CA THR A 241 -7.75 21.46 -7.06
C THR A 241 -8.37 21.06 -5.73
N LEU A 242 -9.51 21.68 -5.35
CA LEU A 242 -10.23 21.28 -4.14
C LEU A 242 -10.81 19.86 -4.27
N CYS A 243 -11.14 19.40 -5.46
CA CYS A 243 -11.50 18.01 -5.71
C CYS A 243 -10.38 17.04 -5.35
N ASP A 244 -9.10 17.41 -5.58
CA ASP A 244 -7.97 16.56 -5.23
C ASP A 244 -7.84 16.38 -3.71
N PHE A 245 -8.16 17.41 -2.94
CA PHE A 245 -8.20 17.32 -1.48
C PHE A 245 -9.36 16.49 -0.96
N ALA A 246 -10.52 16.56 -1.63
CA ALA A 246 -11.73 15.85 -1.22
C ALA A 246 -11.75 14.37 -1.64
N ALA A 247 -11.07 14.01 -2.73
CA ALA A 247 -10.99 12.65 -3.24
C ALA A 247 -10.28 11.70 -2.26
N ASP A 248 -10.63 10.42 -2.30
CA ASP A 248 -9.98 9.38 -1.50
C ASP A 248 -8.49 9.24 -1.90
N VAL A 249 -8.19 9.32 -3.18
CA VAL A 249 -6.83 9.26 -3.73
C VAL A 249 -6.65 10.33 -4.81
N ARG A 250 -5.49 10.97 -4.80
CA ARG A 250 -5.06 11.88 -5.86
C ARG A 250 -4.02 11.22 -6.76
N ALA A 251 -4.16 11.41 -8.04
CA ALA A 251 -3.18 11.04 -9.05
C ALA A 251 -2.74 12.27 -9.86
N GLY A 252 -1.46 12.43 -10.11
CA GLY A 252 -0.92 13.59 -10.86
C GLY A 252 -1.25 13.57 -12.36
N THR A 253 -1.70 12.43 -12.90
CA THR A 253 -2.15 12.29 -14.30
C THR A 253 -3.19 11.18 -14.41
N PRO A 254 -4.02 11.19 -15.47
CA PRO A 254 -4.98 10.11 -15.74
C PRO A 254 -4.33 8.72 -15.86
N SER A 255 -3.15 8.64 -16.46
CA SER A 255 -2.39 7.37 -16.56
C SER A 255 -1.96 6.85 -15.20
N ILE A 256 -1.48 7.74 -14.31
CA ILE A 256 -1.14 7.37 -12.93
C ILE A 256 -2.38 6.92 -12.16
N ALA A 257 -3.54 7.59 -12.36
CA ALA A 257 -4.79 7.16 -11.75
C ALA A 257 -5.17 5.73 -12.15
N ALA A 258 -5.04 5.42 -13.45
CA ALA A 258 -5.27 4.07 -13.96
C ALA A 258 -4.29 3.05 -13.36
N GLU A 259 -3.02 3.43 -13.19
CA GLU A 259 -2.03 2.57 -12.55
C GLU A 259 -2.30 2.32 -11.06
N MET A 260 -2.71 3.35 -10.33
CA MET A 260 -3.05 3.25 -8.91
C MET A 260 -4.34 2.46 -8.67
N ALA A 261 -5.30 2.56 -9.61
CA ALA A 261 -6.58 1.88 -9.50
C ALA A 261 -6.48 0.37 -9.67
N VAL A 262 -5.50 -0.17 -10.41
CA VAL A 262 -5.42 -1.60 -10.69
C VAL A 262 -4.01 -2.17 -10.49
N PRO A 263 -3.89 -3.37 -9.89
CA PRO A 263 -2.62 -4.07 -9.78
C PRO A 263 -2.19 -4.66 -11.13
N VAL A 264 -0.95 -5.14 -11.20
CA VAL A 264 -0.45 -5.87 -12.38
C VAL A 264 -0.87 -7.34 -12.28
N LYS A 265 -1.73 -7.78 -13.21
CA LYS A 265 -2.30 -9.14 -13.22
C LYS A 265 -1.24 -10.24 -13.27
N SER A 266 -0.17 -10.03 -14.05
CA SER A 266 0.94 -11.01 -14.16
C SER A 266 1.71 -11.17 -12.86
N GLU A 267 1.92 -10.09 -12.10
CA GLU A 267 2.58 -10.15 -10.79
C GLU A 267 1.72 -10.90 -9.76
N LEU A 268 0.40 -10.68 -9.79
CA LEU A 268 -0.52 -11.42 -8.93
C LEU A 268 -0.54 -12.91 -9.26
N ALA A 269 -0.55 -13.26 -10.55
CA ALA A 269 -0.50 -14.65 -11.00
C ALA A 269 0.81 -15.32 -10.55
N ALA A 270 1.95 -14.67 -10.75
CA ALA A 270 3.24 -15.16 -10.29
C ALA A 270 3.29 -15.37 -8.78
N LYS A 271 2.72 -14.44 -8.01
CA LYS A 271 2.62 -14.56 -6.54
C LYS A 271 1.75 -15.74 -6.10
N VAL A 272 0.63 -15.98 -6.80
CA VAL A 272 -0.23 -17.15 -6.55
C VAL A 272 0.53 -18.44 -6.84
N ASP A 273 1.27 -18.51 -7.94
CA ASP A 273 2.04 -19.70 -8.29
C ASP A 273 3.21 -19.95 -7.32
N ASP A 274 3.91 -18.92 -6.87
CA ASP A 274 4.90 -19.03 -5.78
C ASP A 274 4.27 -19.59 -4.50
N LEU A 275 3.11 -19.06 -4.10
CA LEU A 275 2.41 -19.55 -2.91
C LEU A 275 1.98 -21.02 -3.04
N LYS A 276 1.56 -21.47 -4.24
CA LYS A 276 1.25 -22.88 -4.49
C LYS A 276 2.48 -23.76 -4.31
N VAL A 277 3.64 -23.36 -4.88
CA VAL A 277 4.88 -24.11 -4.74
C VAL A 277 5.32 -24.19 -3.28
N ARG A 278 5.28 -23.09 -2.57
CA ARG A 278 5.62 -23.04 -1.12
C ARG A 278 4.69 -23.90 -0.28
N LEU A 279 3.38 -23.87 -0.56
CA LEU A 279 2.41 -24.71 0.13
C LEU A 279 2.69 -26.20 -0.10
N ALA A 280 2.92 -26.60 -1.36
CA ALA A 280 3.25 -27.98 -1.70
C ALA A 280 4.54 -28.45 -1.00
N SER A 281 5.58 -27.61 -0.97
CA SER A 281 6.82 -27.91 -0.27
C SER A 281 6.65 -28.05 1.24
N ALA A 282 5.88 -27.14 1.86
CA ALA A 282 5.59 -27.20 3.29
C ALA A 282 4.79 -28.45 3.68
N LEU A 283 3.82 -28.85 2.84
CA LEU A 283 3.05 -30.07 3.05
C LEU A 283 3.93 -31.33 2.96
N ARG A 284 4.81 -31.41 1.97
CA ARG A 284 5.77 -32.52 1.84
C ARG A 284 6.69 -32.62 3.05
N ALA A 285 7.32 -31.52 3.44
CA ALA A 285 8.22 -31.47 4.60
C ALA A 285 7.51 -31.89 5.89
N LYS A 286 6.23 -31.48 6.07
CA LYS A 286 5.42 -31.88 7.21
C LYS A 286 5.08 -33.38 7.16
N GLY A 287 4.77 -33.91 5.97
CA GLY A 287 4.56 -35.35 5.75
C GLY A 287 5.79 -36.18 6.08
N GLU A 288 6.96 -35.77 5.60
CA GLU A 288 8.26 -36.41 5.91
C GLU A 288 8.55 -36.40 7.42
N THR A 289 8.30 -35.27 8.07
CA THR A 289 8.45 -35.17 9.54
C THR A 289 7.54 -36.15 10.29
N PHE A 290 6.29 -36.31 9.85
CA PHE A 290 5.38 -37.27 10.45
C PHE A 290 5.80 -38.72 10.18
N ALA A 291 6.26 -39.04 8.97
CA ALA A 291 6.80 -40.36 8.64
C ALA A 291 7.99 -40.70 9.54
N GLN A 292 8.96 -39.82 9.67
CA GLN A 292 10.11 -40.00 10.56
C GLN A 292 9.71 -40.19 12.01
N ARG A 293 8.71 -39.43 12.51
CA ARG A 293 8.20 -39.60 13.89
C ARG A 293 7.54 -40.95 14.09
N LEU A 294 6.82 -41.45 13.08
CA LEU A 294 6.19 -42.76 13.10
C LEU A 294 7.25 -43.87 13.14
N ASP A 295 8.26 -43.79 12.28
CA ASP A 295 9.38 -44.75 12.26
C ASP A 295 10.11 -44.79 13.62
N HIS A 296 10.46 -43.62 14.18
CA HIS A 296 11.10 -43.54 15.49
C HIS A 296 10.23 -44.09 16.62
N ALA A 297 8.91 -43.85 16.56
CA ALA A 297 8.00 -44.38 17.56
C ALA A 297 7.86 -45.93 17.45
N SER A 298 7.81 -46.43 16.20
CA SER A 298 7.79 -47.87 15.91
C SER A 298 9.05 -48.57 16.43
N ASP A 299 10.23 -48.03 16.08
CA ASP A 299 11.53 -48.54 16.54
C ASP A 299 11.67 -48.47 18.07
N GLY A 300 11.15 -47.41 18.67
CA GLY A 300 11.14 -47.23 20.12
C GLY A 300 10.26 -48.30 20.81
N LEU A 301 9.09 -48.61 20.25
CA LEU A 301 8.20 -49.62 20.74
C LEU A 301 8.83 -51.00 20.65
N LEU A 302 9.40 -51.38 19.49
CA LEU A 302 10.09 -52.67 19.30
C LEU A 302 11.22 -52.86 20.30
N ARG A 303 12.04 -51.82 20.50
CA ARG A 303 13.14 -51.86 21.50
C ARG A 303 12.61 -52.00 22.93
N ALA A 304 11.55 -51.27 23.29
CA ALA A 304 10.97 -51.34 24.62
C ALA A 304 10.35 -52.72 24.89
N LEU A 305 9.70 -53.35 23.90
CA LEU A 305 9.20 -54.71 24.00
C LEU A 305 10.35 -55.71 24.15
N GLY A 306 11.42 -55.61 23.36
CA GLY A 306 12.63 -56.45 23.50
C GLY A 306 13.22 -56.37 24.90
N LEU A 307 13.47 -55.18 25.43
CA LEU A 307 13.99 -54.97 26.77
C LEU A 307 13.03 -55.51 27.89
N SER A 308 11.72 -55.38 27.68
CA SER A 308 10.71 -55.92 28.60
C SER A 308 10.76 -57.44 28.63
N PHE A 309 10.90 -58.08 27.47
CA PHE A 309 11.00 -59.51 27.35
C PHE A 309 12.29 -60.06 27.99
N GLU A 310 13.44 -59.44 27.69
CA GLU A 310 14.75 -59.80 28.33
C GLU A 310 14.68 -59.68 29.86
N ARG A 311 14.08 -58.61 30.39
CA ARG A 311 13.88 -58.46 31.85
C ARG A 311 13.00 -59.54 32.45
N ALA A 312 11.93 -59.91 31.74
CA ALA A 312 11.01 -60.98 32.18
C ALA A 312 11.74 -62.32 32.18
N GLN A 313 12.53 -62.63 31.15
CA GLN A 313 13.33 -63.82 31.03
C GLN A 313 14.40 -63.87 32.13
N ALA A 314 15.14 -62.81 32.37
CA ALA A 314 16.13 -62.73 33.45
C ALA A 314 15.51 -62.96 34.84
N LYS A 315 14.33 -62.41 35.09
CA LYS A 315 13.58 -62.69 36.34
C LYS A 315 13.19 -64.16 36.48
N LEU A 316 12.72 -64.79 35.39
CA LEU A 316 12.36 -66.18 35.38
C LEU A 316 13.56 -67.08 35.65
N GLU A 317 14.68 -66.83 34.99
CA GLU A 317 15.92 -67.55 35.20
C GLU A 317 16.48 -67.37 36.63
N GLY A 318 16.41 -66.13 37.14
CA GLY A 318 16.75 -65.88 38.56
C GLY A 318 15.90 -66.62 39.55
N ALA A 319 14.58 -66.66 39.28
CA ALA A 319 13.65 -67.44 40.14
C ALA A 319 13.90 -68.95 40.07
N LYS A 320 14.15 -69.48 38.85
CA LYS A 320 14.51 -70.91 38.67
C LYS A 320 15.78 -71.26 39.49
N ARG A 321 16.87 -70.46 39.34
CA ARG A 321 18.09 -70.68 40.11
C ARG A 321 17.86 -70.64 41.64
N ALA A 322 17.04 -69.70 42.08
CA ALA A 322 16.70 -69.59 43.49
C ALA A 322 15.94 -70.81 44.00
N MET A 323 15.00 -71.33 43.20
CA MET A 323 14.27 -72.62 43.50
C MET A 323 15.22 -73.82 43.52
N GLU A 324 16.17 -73.89 42.55
CA GLU A 324 17.19 -74.92 42.52
C GLU A 324 18.10 -74.88 43.76
N LEU A 325 18.53 -73.71 44.16
CA LEU A 325 19.36 -73.53 45.35
C LEU A 325 18.63 -73.86 46.66
N LEU A 326 17.32 -73.67 46.72
CA LEU A 326 16.49 -74.00 47.86
C LEU A 326 15.98 -75.42 47.83
N SER A 327 16.24 -76.17 46.78
CA SER A 327 15.83 -77.53 46.66
C SER A 327 16.57 -78.42 47.67
N PRO A 328 15.90 -79.14 48.52
CA PRO A 328 16.55 -80.11 49.43
C PRO A 328 17.35 -81.18 48.70
N TYR A 329 16.95 -81.54 47.49
CA TYR A 329 17.66 -82.52 46.64
C TYR A 329 19.02 -82.05 46.15
N ALA A 330 19.14 -80.76 45.80
CA ALA A 330 20.42 -80.19 45.40
C ALA A 330 21.45 -80.20 46.53
N VAL A 331 21.06 -80.17 47.74
CA VAL A 331 21.95 -80.32 48.91
C VAL A 331 22.40 -81.78 49.02
N LEU A 332 21.55 -82.74 48.74
CA LEU A 332 21.93 -84.18 48.77
C LEU A 332 22.89 -84.51 47.59
N GLU A 333 22.72 -83.98 46.39
CA GLU A 333 23.64 -84.11 45.24
C GLU A 333 25.06 -83.62 45.51
N ARG A 334 25.22 -82.67 46.40
CA ARG A 334 26.55 -82.13 46.84
C ARG A 334 27.24 -83.07 47.84
N GLY A 335 26.64 -84.22 48.14
CA GLY A 335 27.23 -85.21 49.07
C GLY A 335 26.82 -85.07 50.52
N TYR A 336 25.87 -84.15 50.80
CA TYR A 336 25.23 -84.16 52.13
C TYR A 336 24.17 -85.23 52.20
N SER A 337 23.88 -85.68 53.40
CA SER A 337 22.83 -86.59 53.70
C SER A 337 21.77 -85.97 54.66
N LEU A 338 20.51 -86.30 54.46
CA LEU A 338 19.45 -85.93 55.41
C LEU A 338 19.30 -87.02 56.39
N VAL A 339 19.69 -86.80 57.63
CA VAL A 339 19.58 -87.80 58.73
C VAL A 339 18.25 -87.57 59.44
N THR A 340 17.45 -88.64 59.61
CA THR A 340 16.23 -88.61 60.39
C THR A 340 16.24 -89.71 61.45
N GLY A 341 15.64 -89.49 62.58
CA GLY A 341 15.42 -90.52 63.64
C GLY A 341 14.37 -91.55 63.24
N GLU A 342 14.11 -92.54 64.10
CA GLU A 342 13.07 -93.51 63.91
C GLU A 342 11.67 -92.88 63.86
N ASP A 343 11.49 -91.72 64.47
CA ASP A 343 10.28 -90.91 64.45
C ASP A 343 10.04 -90.14 63.15
N GLY A 344 11.02 -90.22 62.23
CA GLY A 344 11.03 -89.45 61.00
C GLY A 344 11.39 -87.95 61.16
N ALA A 345 11.75 -87.48 62.39
CA ALA A 345 12.18 -86.16 62.65
C ALA A 345 13.68 -85.92 62.19
N VAL A 346 13.94 -84.75 61.59
CA VAL A 346 15.30 -84.44 61.11
C VAL A 346 16.24 -84.22 62.27
N VAL A 347 17.29 -85.01 62.30
CA VAL A 347 18.39 -84.87 63.31
C VAL A 347 19.27 -83.63 62.95
N LYS A 348 19.18 -82.60 63.79
CA LYS A 348 19.95 -81.38 63.57
C LYS A 348 21.24 -81.30 64.38
N SER A 349 21.40 -82.14 65.36
CA SER A 349 22.55 -82.16 66.25
C SER A 349 22.87 -83.58 66.66
N ALA A 350 24.11 -83.94 66.67
CA ALA A 350 24.56 -85.25 67.15
C ALA A 350 24.23 -85.46 68.68
N LEU A 351 24.17 -84.33 69.44
CA LEU A 351 23.82 -84.40 70.85
C LEU A 351 22.40 -84.89 71.21
N SER A 352 21.53 -84.95 70.14
CA SER A 352 20.16 -85.46 70.31
C SER A 352 20.09 -86.99 70.16
N LEU A 353 21.17 -87.62 69.81
CA LEU A 353 21.30 -89.06 69.60
C LEU A 353 21.88 -89.78 70.83
N PHE A 354 21.55 -90.96 71.07
CA PHE A 354 22.08 -91.79 72.10
C PHE A 354 22.61 -93.17 71.56
N PRO A 355 23.64 -93.71 72.15
CA PRO A 355 24.16 -94.98 71.63
C PRO A 355 23.06 -96.03 71.53
N GLY A 356 22.94 -96.70 70.40
CA GLY A 356 21.96 -97.67 70.09
C GLY A 356 20.75 -97.14 69.33
N ALA A 357 20.59 -95.85 69.12
CA ALA A 357 19.55 -95.21 68.31
C ALA A 357 19.64 -95.63 66.84
N THR A 358 18.53 -95.84 66.19
CA THR A 358 18.49 -96.07 64.73
C THR A 358 18.24 -94.76 63.98
N ILE A 359 19.12 -94.47 62.99
CA ILE A 359 18.99 -93.29 62.15
C ILE A 359 18.81 -93.75 60.69
N HIS A 360 18.10 -92.93 59.92
CA HIS A 360 17.94 -93.13 58.53
C HIS A 360 18.63 -91.97 57.80
N ALA A 361 19.67 -92.27 57.05
CA ALA A 361 20.42 -91.26 56.24
C ALA A 361 19.95 -91.36 54.79
N ARG A 362 19.38 -90.30 54.27
CA ARG A 362 18.92 -90.21 52.90
C ARG A 362 20.01 -89.44 52.09
N PHE A 363 20.46 -90.07 51.08
CA PHE A 363 21.41 -89.50 50.12
C PHE A 363 20.70 -89.05 48.81
N ALA A 364 21.41 -88.55 47.87
CA ALA A 364 20.85 -88.22 46.56
C ALA A 364 20.25 -89.42 45.90
N GLU A 365 20.91 -90.50 45.91
CA GLU A 365 20.44 -91.80 45.46
C GLU A 365 20.40 -92.82 46.60
N GLY A 366 19.19 -93.20 46.98
CA GLY A 366 18.96 -94.23 48.01
C GLY A 366 19.02 -93.71 49.44
N SER A 367 18.84 -94.63 50.40
CA SER A 367 18.85 -94.41 51.81
C SER A 367 19.54 -95.54 52.55
N VAL A 368 20.18 -95.23 53.64
CA VAL A 368 20.84 -96.21 54.52
C VAL A 368 20.29 -96.07 55.91
N THR A 369 20.02 -97.24 56.52
CA THR A 369 19.69 -97.27 57.91
C THR A 369 20.92 -97.64 58.67
N ALA A 370 21.33 -96.87 59.71
CA ALA A 370 22.48 -97.09 60.52
C ALA A 370 22.13 -97.00 62.01
N ARG A 371 22.91 -97.68 62.82
CA ARG A 371 22.76 -97.57 64.25
C ARG A 371 23.88 -96.76 64.83
N VAL A 372 23.56 -95.87 65.73
CA VAL A 372 24.53 -94.98 66.42
C VAL A 372 25.30 -95.85 67.37
N GLU A 373 26.66 -95.89 67.17
CA GLU A 373 27.52 -96.60 68.08
C GLU A 373 27.98 -95.67 69.23
N GLU A 374 28.33 -94.44 68.90
CA GLU A 374 28.80 -93.44 69.83
C GLU A 374 28.25 -92.06 69.35
N ALA A 375 27.85 -91.20 70.23
CA ALA A 375 27.43 -89.84 69.96
C ALA A 375 28.31 -88.92 70.78
N GLY A 376 29.08 -88.07 70.02
CA GLY A 376 30.06 -87.16 70.62
C GLY A 376 29.60 -85.69 70.52
#